data_3c31e13ac2c6143145c269b1d10a7b8e
#
_entry.id   3c31e13ac2c6143145c269b1d10a7b8e
#
_cell.length_a   1.000
_cell.length_b   1.000
_cell.length_c   1.000
_cell.angle_alpha   90.00
_cell.angle_beta   90.00
_cell.angle_gamma   90.00
#
_symmetry.space_group_name_H-M   'P 1'
#
loop_
_entity.id
_entity.type
_entity.pdbx_description
1 polymer ?
#
loop_
_entity_poly.entity_id
_entity_poly.type
_entity_poly.pdbx_seq_one_letter_code
_entity_poly.pdbx_strand_id
1 'polypeptide(L)'
;MYDIAIIGAGIVGSAIARELSKYKLNIVVLEKGVEVCQGTTKSNSAIVHGGYDAKEGSLKAKLNVRGNELYPKLCEELSVDFKQIGSLVLAFSEDEHKHIEALYKRGLNNNCKGLKILSKKETIALEPNVNDNVVSSLLCASAGIVCPFNLNVALMENAITNGVNLSLQSEVIDIKKEDEYFNIKVLNKDDIKSKYVINAAGVYSDKINNMIGGNEYHITTRKGEYKILDKSEGKIANRVIFQCPTEKGKGVLVSQTVHGNLIIGPNANEVEDREDKSTTKEGINEIVEQSKRSIKDIDFRKTITSFAGLRATPDTGDFCIFASKIAKNFINVGGIESPGLVSSPAIAEYVVQILKEEGLDLIDNKDFNPIRKKGKPFSHMTKEEKSELIKKDDRYKKIICRCENVTEGEIVDAINRPCGARTVDGVKRRVRPGMGRCQGGFCGPRVIEILSRELNIPVEDILKDYENSKVVVGKVKEMRGDTVEI
;
A
#
# COMPACT_ATOMS: atom_id res chain seq x y z
N MET A 1 -0.86 28.73 9.91
CA MET A 1 -1.40 27.74 10.85
C MET A 1 -2.41 26.88 10.13
N TYR A 2 -2.33 25.54 10.28
CA TYR A 2 -3.25 24.59 9.66
C TYR A 2 -4.39 24.25 10.65
N ASP A 3 -5.53 23.79 10.11
CA ASP A 3 -6.57 23.21 10.94
C ASP A 3 -6.17 21.79 11.35
N ILE A 4 -5.63 21.00 10.41
CA ILE A 4 -5.21 19.61 10.64
C ILE A 4 -3.83 19.35 10.05
N ALA A 5 -2.94 18.73 10.84
CA ALA A 5 -1.71 18.11 10.37
C ALA A 5 -1.83 16.58 10.45
N ILE A 6 -1.58 15.88 9.33
CA ILE A 6 -1.57 14.42 9.24
C ILE A 6 -0.12 13.97 9.13
N ILE A 7 0.34 13.11 10.03
CA ILE A 7 1.72 12.59 10.04
C ILE A 7 1.74 11.23 9.35
N GLY A 8 2.39 11.17 8.17
CA GLY A 8 2.52 9.98 7.33
C GLY A 8 1.62 10.00 6.09
N ALA A 9 2.23 9.80 4.91
CA ALA A 9 1.55 9.68 3.61
C ALA A 9 1.48 8.24 3.09
N GLY A 10 1.33 7.27 4.01
CA GLY A 10 0.92 5.91 3.71
C GLY A 10 -0.56 5.84 3.34
N ILE A 11 -1.07 4.62 3.08
CA ILE A 11 -2.46 4.40 2.63
C ILE A 11 -3.49 5.00 3.60
N VAL A 12 -3.24 4.92 4.90
CA VAL A 12 -4.13 5.43 5.94
C VAL A 12 -4.15 6.95 5.95
N GLY A 13 -2.99 7.61 6.04
CA GLY A 13 -2.91 9.06 6.02
C GLY A 13 -3.44 9.67 4.73
N SER A 14 -3.19 9.01 3.57
CA SER A 14 -3.73 9.45 2.27
C SER A 14 -5.24 9.29 2.17
N ALA A 15 -5.82 8.22 2.75
CA ALA A 15 -7.27 8.03 2.80
C ALA A 15 -7.94 9.09 3.70
N ILE A 16 -7.35 9.36 4.88
CA ILE A 16 -7.82 10.40 5.81
C ILE A 16 -7.73 11.78 5.16
N ALA A 17 -6.62 12.11 4.49
CA ALA A 17 -6.45 13.38 3.78
C ALA A 17 -7.53 13.61 2.72
N ARG A 18 -7.82 12.57 1.90
CA ARG A 18 -8.90 12.62 0.91
C ARG A 18 -10.28 12.77 1.56
N GLU A 19 -10.56 12.03 2.63
CA GLU A 19 -11.85 12.08 3.31
C GLU A 19 -12.10 13.46 3.91
N LEU A 20 -11.08 14.04 4.56
CA LEU A 20 -11.14 15.38 5.15
C LEU A 20 -11.21 16.50 4.12
N SER A 21 -10.69 16.29 2.88
CA SER A 21 -10.80 17.30 1.81
C SER A 21 -12.23 17.52 1.30
N LYS A 22 -13.20 16.68 1.73
CA LYS A 22 -14.64 16.92 1.55
C LYS A 22 -15.16 18.12 2.37
N TYR A 23 -14.35 18.63 3.29
CA TYR A 23 -14.70 19.74 4.17
C TYR A 23 -13.80 20.96 3.92
N LYS A 24 -14.27 22.14 4.30
CA LYS A 24 -13.50 23.40 4.21
C LYS A 24 -12.47 23.48 5.32
N LEU A 25 -11.34 22.80 5.15
CA LEU A 25 -10.26 22.70 6.12
C LEU A 25 -8.91 23.00 5.43
N ASN A 26 -8.03 23.69 6.15
CA ASN A 26 -6.64 23.84 5.74
C ASN A 26 -5.81 22.67 6.30
N ILE A 27 -5.44 21.72 5.44
CA ILE A 27 -4.84 20.44 5.81
C ILE A 27 -3.42 20.36 5.27
N VAL A 28 -2.48 19.86 6.10
CA VAL A 28 -1.14 19.46 5.66
C VAL A 28 -0.89 17.99 5.98
N VAL A 29 -0.26 17.29 5.04
CA VAL A 29 0.27 15.93 5.24
C VAL A 29 1.78 16.01 5.29
N LEU A 30 2.39 15.53 6.38
CA LEU A 30 3.83 15.51 6.62
C LEU A 30 4.36 14.09 6.37
N GLU A 31 5.21 13.92 5.36
CA GLU A 31 5.83 12.63 5.03
C GLU A 31 7.35 12.73 5.15
N LYS A 32 7.97 11.84 5.92
CA LYS A 32 9.43 11.83 6.11
C LYS A 32 10.19 11.50 4.83
N GLY A 33 9.59 10.71 3.95
CA GLY A 33 10.23 10.24 2.72
C GLY A 33 10.20 11.28 1.58
N VAL A 34 11.00 11.00 0.56
CA VAL A 34 11.05 11.78 -0.70
C VAL A 34 9.84 11.52 -1.61
N GLU A 35 9.03 10.53 -1.27
CA GLU A 35 7.84 10.08 -2.00
C GLU A 35 6.74 9.65 -1.02
N VAL A 36 5.50 9.67 -1.45
CA VAL A 36 4.41 8.99 -0.74
C VAL A 36 4.56 7.46 -0.87
N CYS A 37 3.89 6.70 -0.01
CA CYS A 37 3.90 5.23 -0.13
C CYS A 37 5.26 4.58 0.16
N GLN A 38 6.06 5.11 1.06
CA GLN A 38 7.41 4.63 1.35
C GLN A 38 7.46 3.50 2.39
N GLY A 39 6.42 3.35 3.23
CA GLY A 39 6.36 2.36 4.30
C GLY A 39 5.69 1.04 3.89
N THR A 40 4.93 0.44 4.82
CA THR A 40 4.20 -0.83 4.69
C THR A 40 3.27 -0.87 3.46
N THR A 41 2.77 0.28 3.03
CA THR A 41 1.83 0.39 1.90
C THR A 41 2.41 -0.13 0.58
N LYS A 42 3.71 0.04 0.31
CA LYS A 42 4.34 -0.48 -0.92
C LYS A 42 4.71 -1.96 -0.87
N SER A 43 4.65 -2.58 0.31
CA SER A 43 5.19 -3.93 0.56
C SER A 43 4.20 -4.77 1.36
N ASN A 44 3.11 -5.19 0.71
CA ASN A 44 2.06 -6.02 1.28
C ASN A 44 1.46 -6.96 0.23
N SER A 45 0.48 -7.78 0.62
CA SER A 45 -0.15 -8.80 -0.24
C SER A 45 -1.15 -8.23 -1.26
N ALA A 46 -1.46 -6.93 -1.22
CA ALA A 46 -2.38 -6.28 -2.14
C ALA A 46 -3.84 -6.78 -2.10
N ILE A 47 -4.29 -7.31 -0.96
CA ILE A 47 -5.59 -7.98 -0.83
C ILE A 47 -6.62 -7.05 -0.21
N VAL A 48 -7.82 -7.06 -0.80
CA VAL A 48 -9.05 -6.51 -0.27
C VAL A 48 -9.79 -7.65 0.42
N HIS A 49 -9.59 -7.81 1.73
CA HIS A 49 -10.19 -8.89 2.53
C HIS A 49 -11.68 -8.70 2.74
N GLY A 50 -12.44 -9.81 2.86
CA GLY A 50 -13.88 -9.76 3.07
C GLY A 50 -14.31 -9.48 4.52
N GLY A 51 -13.50 -9.85 5.53
CA GLY A 51 -13.80 -9.58 6.95
C GLY A 51 -14.07 -10.80 7.84
N TYR A 52 -13.90 -12.02 7.34
CA TYR A 52 -14.21 -13.24 8.08
C TYR A 52 -13.19 -13.60 9.18
N ASP A 53 -11.97 -13.08 9.13
CA ASP A 53 -10.86 -13.54 9.98
C ASP A 53 -10.70 -12.74 11.28
N ALA A 54 -11.03 -11.46 11.26
CA ALA A 54 -10.87 -10.58 12.42
C ALA A 54 -11.80 -10.96 13.58
N LYS A 55 -11.32 -10.79 14.83
CA LYS A 55 -12.08 -11.08 16.04
C LYS A 55 -13.39 -10.27 16.06
N GLU A 56 -14.48 -10.93 16.39
CA GLU A 56 -15.80 -10.28 16.51
C GLU A 56 -15.77 -9.09 17.46
N GLY A 57 -16.45 -8.02 17.08
CA GLY A 57 -16.54 -6.78 17.87
C GLY A 57 -15.31 -5.86 17.78
N SER A 58 -14.17 -6.32 17.24
CA SER A 58 -12.95 -5.52 17.09
C SER A 58 -13.10 -4.41 16.03
N LEU A 59 -12.26 -3.37 16.12
CA LEU A 59 -12.15 -2.36 15.06
C LEU A 59 -11.69 -2.99 13.73
N LYS A 60 -10.76 -3.94 13.76
CA LYS A 60 -10.34 -4.72 12.59
C LYS A 60 -11.52 -5.34 11.87
N ALA A 61 -12.47 -5.96 12.59
CA ALA A 61 -13.65 -6.59 11.99
C ALA A 61 -14.58 -5.55 11.35
N LYS A 62 -14.98 -4.53 12.12
CA LYS A 62 -15.91 -3.48 11.68
C LYS A 62 -15.37 -2.72 10.46
N LEU A 63 -14.13 -2.24 10.55
CA LEU A 63 -13.53 -1.41 9.51
C LEU A 63 -13.12 -2.20 8.27
N ASN A 64 -12.82 -3.51 8.40
CA ASN A 64 -12.58 -4.36 7.24
C ASN A 64 -13.86 -4.54 6.40
N VAL A 65 -14.98 -4.91 7.01
CA VAL A 65 -16.24 -5.13 6.29
C VAL A 65 -16.70 -3.82 5.63
N ARG A 66 -16.70 -2.73 6.39
CA ARG A 66 -17.05 -1.41 5.84
C ARG A 66 -16.10 -0.98 4.71
N GLY A 67 -14.80 -1.19 4.86
CA GLY A 67 -13.81 -0.89 3.83
C GLY A 67 -14.04 -1.71 2.57
N ASN A 68 -14.31 -3.02 2.69
CA ASN A 68 -14.62 -3.89 1.55
C ASN A 68 -15.81 -3.36 0.73
N GLU A 69 -16.86 -2.85 1.40
CA GLU A 69 -18.03 -2.25 0.75
C GLU A 69 -17.69 -0.96 -0.02
N LEU A 70 -16.75 -0.16 0.48
CA LEU A 70 -16.36 1.12 -0.12
C LEU A 70 -15.45 0.95 -1.35
N TYR A 71 -14.68 -0.14 -1.42
CA TYR A 71 -13.61 -0.30 -2.40
C TYR A 71 -14.03 -0.20 -3.86
N PRO A 72 -15.13 -0.85 -4.33
CA PRO A 72 -15.51 -0.80 -5.74
C PRO A 72 -15.72 0.65 -6.22
N LYS A 73 -16.51 1.43 -5.50
CA LYS A 73 -16.78 2.83 -5.81
C LYS A 73 -15.52 3.71 -5.71
N LEU A 74 -14.73 3.52 -4.65
CA LEU A 74 -13.48 4.26 -4.44
C LEU A 74 -12.49 4.04 -5.60
N CYS A 75 -12.32 2.79 -6.03
CA CYS A 75 -11.41 2.46 -7.12
C CYS A 75 -11.91 3.00 -8.48
N GLU A 76 -13.22 3.03 -8.70
CA GLU A 76 -13.84 3.66 -9.88
C GLU A 76 -13.58 5.18 -9.90
N GLU A 77 -13.90 5.90 -8.82
CA GLU A 77 -13.67 7.34 -8.68
C GLU A 77 -12.21 7.73 -8.91
N LEU A 78 -11.29 6.91 -8.42
CA LEU A 78 -9.86 7.16 -8.47
C LEU A 78 -9.15 6.56 -9.70
N SER A 79 -9.87 5.86 -10.58
CA SER A 79 -9.30 5.14 -11.74
C SER A 79 -8.15 4.20 -11.32
N VAL A 80 -8.39 3.39 -10.28
CA VAL A 80 -7.45 2.39 -9.76
C VAL A 80 -7.92 0.99 -10.12
N ASP A 81 -7.00 0.18 -10.64
CA ASP A 81 -7.30 -1.22 -10.99
C ASP A 81 -7.65 -2.01 -9.71
N PHE A 82 -8.87 -2.52 -9.67
CA PHE A 82 -9.41 -3.41 -8.65
C PHE A 82 -10.07 -4.61 -9.32
N LYS A 83 -9.86 -5.81 -8.77
CA LYS A 83 -10.50 -7.03 -9.25
C LYS A 83 -11.09 -7.79 -8.08
N GLN A 84 -12.39 -7.96 -8.07
CA GLN A 84 -13.09 -8.81 -7.10
C GLN A 84 -13.03 -10.26 -7.59
N ILE A 85 -11.95 -10.96 -7.23
CA ILE A 85 -11.68 -12.33 -7.65
C ILE A 85 -12.07 -13.38 -6.61
N GLY A 86 -12.46 -12.95 -5.41
CA GLY A 86 -12.71 -13.82 -4.28
C GLY A 86 -11.43 -14.36 -3.63
N SER A 87 -11.61 -15.01 -2.48
CA SER A 87 -10.54 -15.73 -1.78
C SER A 87 -11.01 -17.11 -1.32
N LEU A 88 -10.07 -18.04 -1.20
CA LEU A 88 -10.27 -19.37 -0.62
C LEU A 88 -9.32 -19.55 0.56
N VAL A 89 -9.83 -20.08 1.68
CA VAL A 89 -9.00 -20.65 2.75
C VAL A 89 -9.10 -22.17 2.61
N LEU A 90 -7.98 -22.84 2.33
CA LEU A 90 -7.93 -24.27 2.07
C LEU A 90 -7.75 -25.07 3.37
N ALA A 91 -8.51 -26.16 3.53
CA ALA A 91 -8.30 -27.17 4.55
C ALA A 91 -7.75 -28.47 3.93
N PHE A 92 -6.74 -29.06 4.59
CA PHE A 92 -6.07 -30.27 4.18
C PHE A 92 -6.25 -31.42 5.20
N SER A 93 -7.06 -31.21 6.24
CA SER A 93 -7.43 -32.20 7.25
C SER A 93 -8.80 -31.90 7.83
N GLU A 94 -9.38 -32.87 8.57
CA GLU A 94 -10.65 -32.68 9.28
C GLU A 94 -10.55 -31.61 10.38
N ASP A 95 -9.42 -31.46 11.03
CA ASP A 95 -9.24 -30.40 12.04
C ASP A 95 -9.16 -29.02 11.40
N GLU A 96 -8.54 -28.89 10.22
CA GLU A 96 -8.57 -27.66 9.44
C GLU A 96 -9.98 -27.40 8.89
N HIS A 97 -10.77 -28.41 8.57
CA HIS A 97 -12.19 -28.24 8.20
C HIS A 97 -12.99 -27.62 9.35
N LYS A 98 -12.85 -28.11 10.58
CA LYS A 98 -13.46 -27.50 11.78
C LYS A 98 -13.05 -26.04 11.96
N HIS A 99 -11.78 -25.71 11.65
CA HIS A 99 -11.32 -24.32 11.67
C HIS A 99 -12.01 -23.46 10.61
N ILE A 100 -12.24 -24.02 9.41
CA ILE A 100 -13.02 -23.35 8.34
C ILE A 100 -14.46 -23.06 8.81
N GLU A 101 -15.11 -24.00 9.50
CA GLU A 101 -16.46 -23.79 10.06
C GLU A 101 -16.46 -22.65 11.10
N ALA A 102 -15.42 -22.58 11.94
CA ALA A 102 -15.28 -21.48 12.90
C ALA A 102 -15.07 -20.13 12.21
N LEU A 103 -14.25 -20.07 11.15
CA LEU A 103 -14.07 -18.87 10.33
C LEU A 103 -15.36 -18.45 9.62
N TYR A 104 -16.12 -19.41 9.11
CA TYR A 104 -17.41 -19.15 8.48
C TYR A 104 -18.40 -18.51 9.46
N LYS A 105 -18.58 -19.09 10.66
CA LYS A 105 -19.45 -18.54 11.73
C LYS A 105 -19.01 -17.13 12.12
N ARG A 106 -17.70 -16.93 12.37
CA ARG A 106 -17.12 -15.61 12.69
C ARG A 106 -17.39 -14.60 11.58
N GLY A 107 -17.22 -15.00 10.33
CA GLY A 107 -17.47 -14.13 9.19
C GLY A 107 -18.93 -13.71 9.06
N LEU A 108 -19.89 -14.62 9.35
CA LEU A 108 -21.31 -14.26 9.41
C LEU A 108 -21.59 -13.24 10.53
N ASN A 109 -21.03 -13.46 11.72
CA ASN A 109 -21.18 -12.54 12.86
C ASN A 109 -20.54 -11.16 12.59
N ASN A 110 -19.48 -11.12 11.79
CA ASN A 110 -18.86 -9.87 11.32
C ASN A 110 -19.63 -9.21 10.14
N ASN A 111 -20.73 -9.79 9.65
CA ASN A 111 -21.45 -9.35 8.45
C ASN A 111 -20.63 -9.43 7.14
N CYS A 112 -19.67 -10.34 7.04
CA CYS A 112 -18.90 -10.58 5.82
C CYS A 112 -19.81 -11.16 4.74
N LYS A 113 -19.79 -10.57 3.54
CA LYS A 113 -20.66 -10.98 2.42
C LYS A 113 -20.02 -12.06 1.55
N GLY A 114 -20.86 -12.92 0.97
CA GLY A 114 -20.43 -13.90 -0.03
C GLY A 114 -19.60 -15.06 0.52
N LEU A 115 -19.85 -15.48 1.77
CA LEU A 115 -19.21 -16.64 2.38
C LEU A 115 -19.91 -17.94 2.02
N LYS A 116 -19.13 -18.97 1.68
CA LYS A 116 -19.62 -20.33 1.43
C LYS A 116 -18.52 -21.34 1.78
N ILE A 117 -18.89 -22.42 2.52
CA ILE A 117 -18.01 -23.59 2.67
C ILE A 117 -18.19 -24.45 1.41
N LEU A 118 -17.08 -24.80 0.79
CA LEU A 118 -17.03 -25.62 -0.42
C LEU A 118 -16.46 -27.01 -0.11
N SER A 119 -17.05 -28.01 -0.74
CA SER A 119 -16.51 -29.36 -0.78
C SER A 119 -15.21 -29.42 -1.59
N LYS A 120 -14.45 -30.50 -1.46
CA LYS A 120 -13.27 -30.79 -2.30
C LYS A 120 -13.58 -30.62 -3.78
N LYS A 121 -14.69 -31.21 -4.28
CA LYS A 121 -15.09 -31.17 -5.68
C LYS A 121 -15.35 -29.75 -6.15
N GLU A 122 -16.08 -28.94 -5.39
CA GLU A 122 -16.35 -27.54 -5.69
C GLU A 122 -15.07 -26.70 -5.66
N THR A 123 -14.18 -26.95 -4.67
CA THR A 123 -12.88 -26.26 -4.55
C THR A 123 -12.02 -26.49 -5.79
N ILE A 124 -11.84 -27.75 -6.21
CA ILE A 124 -11.03 -28.09 -7.41
C ILE A 124 -11.66 -27.56 -8.68
N ALA A 125 -12.99 -27.55 -8.78
CA ALA A 125 -13.68 -26.98 -9.95
C ALA A 125 -13.44 -25.46 -10.09
N LEU A 126 -13.31 -24.73 -8.97
CA LEU A 126 -13.01 -23.30 -8.96
C LEU A 126 -11.51 -23.00 -9.14
N GLU A 127 -10.62 -23.83 -8.59
CA GLU A 127 -9.18 -23.70 -8.61
C GLU A 127 -8.52 -25.04 -8.98
N PRO A 128 -8.40 -25.34 -10.28
CA PRO A 128 -7.91 -26.64 -10.74
C PRO A 128 -6.46 -26.97 -10.34
N ASN A 129 -5.66 -25.95 -10.04
CA ASN A 129 -4.25 -26.11 -9.67
C ASN A 129 -4.03 -26.26 -8.17
N VAL A 130 -5.09 -26.28 -7.36
CA VAL A 130 -5.01 -26.57 -5.92
C VAL A 130 -4.55 -28.02 -5.71
N ASN A 131 -3.79 -28.25 -4.65
CA ASN A 131 -3.30 -29.58 -4.34
C ASN A 131 -4.45 -30.59 -4.09
N ASP A 132 -4.34 -31.82 -4.66
CA ASP A 132 -5.40 -32.83 -4.64
C ASP A 132 -5.76 -33.33 -3.25
N ASN A 133 -4.93 -33.12 -2.26
CA ASN A 133 -5.19 -33.49 -0.86
C ASN A 133 -6.09 -32.48 -0.13
N VAL A 134 -6.59 -31.42 -0.79
CA VAL A 134 -7.57 -30.50 -0.23
C VAL A 134 -8.85 -31.27 0.18
N VAL A 135 -9.35 -30.99 1.39
CA VAL A 135 -10.58 -31.59 1.94
C VAL A 135 -11.79 -30.67 1.69
N SER A 136 -11.61 -29.38 1.95
CA SER A 136 -12.65 -28.35 1.80
C SER A 136 -12.01 -26.96 1.71
N SER A 137 -12.84 -25.95 1.46
CA SER A 137 -12.39 -24.55 1.53
C SER A 137 -13.48 -23.58 1.98
N LEU A 138 -13.08 -22.44 2.52
CA LEU A 138 -13.97 -21.29 2.75
C LEU A 138 -13.81 -20.30 1.60
N LEU A 139 -14.84 -20.16 0.79
CA LEU A 139 -14.95 -19.10 -0.21
C LEU A 139 -15.43 -17.80 0.44
N CYS A 140 -14.76 -16.70 0.12
CA CYS A 140 -15.24 -15.34 0.34
C CYS A 140 -15.28 -14.60 -0.99
N ALA A 141 -16.49 -14.51 -1.59
CA ALA A 141 -16.65 -13.95 -2.94
C ALA A 141 -16.46 -12.42 -2.99
N SER A 142 -16.62 -11.70 -1.86
CA SER A 142 -16.42 -10.25 -1.78
C SER A 142 -14.95 -9.84 -1.72
N ALA A 143 -14.03 -10.77 -1.48
CA ALA A 143 -12.60 -10.49 -1.47
C ALA A 143 -12.07 -10.13 -2.87
N GLY A 144 -11.01 -9.34 -2.91
CA GLY A 144 -10.41 -8.90 -4.17
C GLY A 144 -8.92 -8.55 -4.04
N ILE A 145 -8.38 -8.02 -5.13
CA ILE A 145 -7.00 -7.55 -5.23
C ILE A 145 -6.96 -6.14 -5.81
N VAL A 146 -5.99 -5.35 -5.36
CA VAL A 146 -5.79 -3.95 -5.78
C VAL A 146 -4.29 -3.68 -5.94
N CYS A 147 -3.91 -2.62 -6.67
CA CYS A 147 -2.54 -2.13 -6.64
C CYS A 147 -2.36 -1.14 -5.47
N PRO A 148 -1.70 -1.50 -4.35
CA PRO A 148 -1.69 -0.70 -3.13
C PRO A 148 -0.97 0.63 -3.31
N PHE A 149 0.14 0.67 -4.03
CA PHE A 149 0.85 1.93 -4.28
C PHE A 149 0.11 2.83 -5.28
N ASN A 150 -0.57 2.27 -6.29
CA ASN A 150 -1.38 3.08 -7.20
C ASN A 150 -2.59 3.68 -6.48
N LEU A 151 -3.23 2.92 -5.58
CA LEU A 151 -4.31 3.41 -4.74
C LEU A 151 -3.84 4.53 -3.81
N ASN A 152 -2.70 4.34 -3.13
CA ASN A 152 -2.13 5.37 -2.25
C ASN A 152 -1.85 6.68 -3.00
N VAL A 153 -1.16 6.59 -4.14
CA VAL A 153 -0.89 7.76 -5.00
C VAL A 153 -2.18 8.42 -5.45
N ALA A 154 -3.19 7.64 -5.83
CA ALA A 154 -4.48 8.15 -6.30
C ALA A 154 -5.26 8.89 -5.21
N LEU A 155 -5.25 8.38 -3.98
CA LEU A 155 -5.85 9.04 -2.82
C LEU A 155 -5.18 10.38 -2.55
N MET A 156 -3.84 10.41 -2.54
CA MET A 156 -3.10 11.64 -2.29
C MET A 156 -3.24 12.65 -3.42
N GLU A 157 -3.19 12.23 -4.70
CA GLU A 157 -3.47 13.11 -5.84
C GLU A 157 -4.84 13.76 -5.74
N ASN A 158 -5.87 12.97 -5.39
CA ASN A 158 -7.22 13.49 -5.24
C ASN A 158 -7.32 14.45 -4.05
N ALA A 159 -6.67 14.14 -2.92
CA ALA A 159 -6.60 15.04 -1.77
C ALA A 159 -5.95 16.39 -2.13
N ILE A 160 -4.79 16.37 -2.83
CA ILE A 160 -4.09 17.59 -3.28
C ILE A 160 -4.96 18.39 -4.26
N THR A 161 -5.63 17.71 -5.19
CA THR A 161 -6.54 18.38 -6.15
C THR A 161 -7.70 19.08 -5.44
N ASN A 162 -8.08 18.60 -4.25
CA ASN A 162 -9.11 19.19 -3.40
C ASN A 162 -8.55 20.09 -2.27
N GLY A 163 -7.31 20.58 -2.42
CA GLY A 163 -6.75 21.64 -1.56
C GLY A 163 -5.85 21.17 -0.41
N VAL A 164 -5.57 19.87 -0.27
CA VAL A 164 -4.64 19.37 0.75
C VAL A 164 -3.20 19.69 0.37
N ASN A 165 -2.40 20.18 1.33
CA ASN A 165 -0.97 20.40 1.16
C ASN A 165 -0.18 19.13 1.50
N LEU A 166 0.72 18.70 0.62
CA LEU A 166 1.66 17.60 0.87
C LEU A 166 3.06 18.16 1.07
N SER A 167 3.69 17.87 2.22
CA SER A 167 5.07 18.20 2.51
C SER A 167 5.89 16.91 2.61
N LEU A 168 6.67 16.61 1.57
CA LEU A 168 7.64 15.51 1.53
C LEU A 168 8.94 15.92 2.25
N GLN A 169 9.79 14.94 2.61
CA GLN A 169 11.02 15.16 3.38
C GLN A 169 10.75 15.99 4.64
N SER A 170 9.68 15.65 5.35
CA SER A 170 9.17 16.36 6.52
C SER A 170 9.06 15.39 7.68
N GLU A 171 10.21 14.94 8.18
CA GLU A 171 10.27 14.07 9.36
C GLU A 171 9.90 14.87 10.61
N VAL A 172 8.85 14.42 11.29
CA VAL A 172 8.45 14.99 12.58
C VAL A 172 9.36 14.43 13.67
N ILE A 173 10.05 15.32 14.37
CA ILE A 173 11.04 14.97 15.40
C ILE A 173 10.62 15.37 16.81
N ASP A 174 9.64 16.27 16.96
CA ASP A 174 9.07 16.67 18.26
C ASP A 174 7.67 17.26 18.05
N ILE A 175 6.77 17.12 19.04
CA ILE A 175 5.44 17.70 19.05
C ILE A 175 5.18 18.29 20.43
N LYS A 176 4.89 19.59 20.49
CA LYS A 176 4.52 20.27 21.73
C LYS A 176 3.10 20.76 21.63
N LYS A 177 2.28 20.42 22.63
CA LYS A 177 0.94 20.99 22.79
C LYS A 177 1.09 22.36 23.46
N GLU A 178 0.66 23.38 22.77
CA GLU A 178 0.40 24.72 23.28
C GLU A 178 -1.11 24.86 23.63
N ASP A 179 -1.54 25.96 24.15
CA ASP A 179 -2.93 26.12 24.61
C ASP A 179 -3.97 25.72 23.56
N GLU A 180 -3.90 26.30 22.36
CA GLU A 180 -4.90 26.09 21.30
C GLU A 180 -4.38 25.34 20.07
N TYR A 181 -3.08 25.07 19.95
CA TYR A 181 -2.48 24.42 18.80
C TYR A 181 -1.32 23.50 19.19
N PHE A 182 -0.86 22.70 18.23
CA PHE A 182 0.38 21.94 18.33
C PHE A 182 1.47 22.66 17.56
N ASN A 183 2.65 22.79 18.15
CA ASN A 183 3.88 23.13 17.47
C ASN A 183 4.61 21.84 17.10
N ILE A 184 4.67 21.55 15.79
CA ILE A 184 5.24 20.32 15.24
C ILE A 184 6.60 20.65 14.67
N LYS A 185 7.65 20.14 15.29
CA LYS A 185 9.03 20.32 14.84
C LYS A 185 9.36 19.36 13.73
N VAL A 186 9.80 19.90 12.59
CA VAL A 186 10.15 19.15 11.39
C VAL A 186 11.68 19.23 11.17
N LEU A 187 12.30 18.08 10.91
CA LEU A 187 13.75 18.01 10.67
C LEU A 187 14.14 18.88 9.46
N ASN A 188 15.11 19.78 9.66
CA ASN A 188 15.66 20.68 8.63
C ASN A 188 14.62 21.59 7.91
N LYS A 189 13.49 21.87 8.55
CA LYS A 189 12.44 22.76 8.06
C LYS A 189 11.88 23.62 9.18
N ASP A 190 11.07 24.62 8.80
CA ASP A 190 10.33 25.44 9.75
C ASP A 190 9.28 24.61 10.48
N ASP A 191 9.02 24.95 11.74
CA ASP A 191 8.00 24.33 12.58
C ASP A 191 6.60 24.55 11.98
N ILE A 192 5.76 23.53 12.10
CA ILE A 192 4.38 23.54 11.60
C ILE A 192 3.43 23.74 12.80
N LYS A 193 2.52 24.71 12.69
CA LYS A 193 1.46 24.92 13.67
C LYS A 193 0.13 24.39 13.18
N SER A 194 -0.56 23.57 14.02
CA SER A 194 -1.85 22.95 13.68
C SER A 194 -2.77 22.84 14.88
N LYS A 195 -4.08 23.04 14.68
CA LYS A 195 -5.09 22.89 15.75
C LYS A 195 -5.32 21.42 16.14
N TYR A 196 -5.31 20.53 15.14
CA TYR A 196 -5.47 19.08 15.29
C TYR A 196 -4.27 18.37 14.69
N VAL A 197 -3.90 17.23 15.29
CA VAL A 197 -2.86 16.34 14.76
C VAL A 197 -3.43 14.94 14.62
N ILE A 198 -3.20 14.31 13.47
CA ILE A 198 -3.55 12.91 13.21
C ILE A 198 -2.27 12.13 13.00
N ASN A 199 -2.01 11.20 13.92
CA ASN A 199 -0.85 10.32 13.88
C ASN A 199 -1.14 9.08 13.04
N ALA A 200 -0.74 9.07 11.76
CA ALA A 200 -0.83 7.94 10.82
C ALA A 200 0.56 7.44 10.41
N ALA A 201 1.55 7.49 11.32
CA ALA A 201 2.97 7.23 11.06
C ALA A 201 3.36 5.75 10.92
N GLY A 202 2.38 4.83 10.79
CA GLY A 202 2.61 3.41 10.54
C GLY A 202 3.46 2.74 11.63
N VAL A 203 4.61 2.15 11.25
CA VAL A 203 5.52 1.47 12.21
C VAL A 203 6.15 2.42 13.24
N TYR A 204 6.01 3.73 13.07
CA TYR A 204 6.51 4.75 14.00
C TYR A 204 5.40 5.43 14.81
N SER A 205 4.16 4.97 14.70
CA SER A 205 3.02 5.64 15.33
C SER A 205 3.10 5.69 16.87
N ASP A 206 3.67 4.68 17.51
CA ASP A 206 3.95 4.69 18.96
C ASP A 206 5.00 5.74 19.32
N LYS A 207 6.06 5.92 18.52
CA LYS A 207 7.08 6.95 18.77
C LYS A 207 6.51 8.36 18.64
N ILE A 208 5.64 8.59 17.66
CA ILE A 208 4.94 9.88 17.52
C ILE A 208 3.99 10.10 18.69
N ASN A 209 3.27 9.07 19.16
CA ASN A 209 2.41 9.16 20.34
C ASN A 209 3.23 9.50 21.61
N ASN A 210 4.43 8.92 21.73
CA ASN A 210 5.31 9.18 22.89
C ASN A 210 5.79 10.65 22.94
N MET A 211 5.86 11.37 21.80
CA MET A 211 6.27 12.79 21.78
C MET A 211 5.31 13.68 22.54
N ILE A 212 4.04 13.30 22.65
CA ILE A 212 3.04 14.03 23.45
C ILE A 212 2.83 13.44 24.85
N GLY A 213 3.71 12.51 25.28
CA GLY A 213 3.62 11.81 26.57
C GLY A 213 2.68 10.59 26.56
N GLY A 214 2.16 10.19 25.39
CA GLY A 214 1.28 9.01 25.26
C GLY A 214 2.08 7.70 25.33
N ASN A 215 1.45 6.66 25.92
CA ASN A 215 2.04 5.32 26.04
C ASN A 215 0.98 4.20 25.95
N GLU A 216 -0.15 4.49 25.29
CA GLU A 216 -1.32 3.61 25.29
C GLU A 216 -1.11 2.35 24.44
N TYR A 217 -0.08 2.31 23.59
CA TYR A 217 0.28 1.15 22.78
C TYR A 217 1.74 1.17 22.37
N HIS A 218 2.27 -0.01 22.09
CA HIS A 218 3.60 -0.21 21.54
C HIS A 218 3.52 -0.97 20.21
N ILE A 219 4.42 -0.64 19.25
CA ILE A 219 4.49 -1.30 17.96
C ILE A 219 5.69 -2.23 17.88
N THR A 220 5.42 -3.52 17.71
CA THR A 220 6.41 -4.52 17.31
C THR A 220 6.39 -4.66 15.79
N THR A 221 7.57 -4.64 15.16
CA THR A 221 7.67 -4.83 13.72
C THR A 221 7.74 -6.30 13.35
N ARG A 222 6.80 -6.76 12.50
CA ARG A 222 6.79 -8.12 11.96
C ARG A 222 7.04 -8.08 10.45
N LYS A 223 8.21 -8.58 10.05
CA LYS A 223 8.64 -8.66 8.65
C LYS A 223 7.93 -9.80 7.93
N GLY A 224 7.43 -9.52 6.73
CA GLY A 224 6.89 -10.50 5.80
C GLY A 224 7.60 -10.43 4.48
N GLU A 225 8.17 -11.54 4.04
CA GLU A 225 8.93 -11.66 2.81
C GLU A 225 8.04 -12.24 1.70
N TYR A 226 8.26 -11.77 0.48
CA TYR A 226 7.45 -12.11 -0.69
C TYR A 226 8.31 -12.43 -1.89
N LYS A 227 7.75 -13.23 -2.79
CA LYS A 227 8.29 -13.54 -4.10
C LYS A 227 7.28 -13.17 -5.19
N ILE A 228 7.74 -12.48 -6.24
CA ILE A 228 6.93 -12.16 -7.41
C ILE A 228 7.46 -12.96 -8.60
N LEU A 229 6.54 -13.66 -9.27
CA LEU A 229 6.83 -14.40 -10.48
C LEU A 229 6.28 -13.67 -11.73
N ASP A 230 6.76 -14.06 -12.87
CA ASP A 230 6.35 -13.51 -14.18
C ASP A 230 4.83 -13.65 -14.42
N LYS A 231 4.30 -12.83 -15.29
CA LYS A 231 2.88 -12.85 -15.68
C LYS A 231 2.43 -14.18 -16.30
N SER A 232 3.36 -14.97 -16.85
CA SER A 232 3.04 -16.31 -17.35
C SER A 232 2.57 -17.27 -16.25
N GLU A 233 2.93 -17.01 -14.98
CA GLU A 233 2.48 -17.78 -13.81
C GLU A 233 1.21 -17.22 -13.16
N GLY A 234 0.79 -16.02 -13.50
CA GLY A 234 -0.32 -15.35 -12.82
C GLY A 234 -1.66 -16.09 -12.89
N LYS A 235 -1.87 -16.88 -13.96
CA LYS A 235 -3.10 -17.65 -14.15
C LYS A 235 -3.14 -18.98 -13.37
N ILE A 236 -2.07 -19.33 -12.65
CA ILE A 236 -2.03 -20.55 -11.85
C ILE A 236 -2.99 -20.49 -10.65
N ALA A 237 -3.30 -19.27 -10.17
CA ALA A 237 -4.31 -19.01 -9.15
C ALA A 237 -5.33 -17.99 -9.68
N ASN A 238 -6.61 -18.39 -9.77
CA ASN A 238 -7.68 -17.49 -10.22
C ASN A 238 -8.22 -16.63 -9.09
N ARG A 239 -8.03 -17.06 -7.84
CA ARG A 239 -8.44 -16.41 -6.59
C ARG A 239 -7.26 -16.20 -5.66
N VAL A 240 -7.47 -15.46 -4.57
CA VAL A 240 -6.51 -15.41 -3.47
C VAL A 240 -6.59 -16.71 -2.69
N ILE A 241 -5.52 -17.49 -2.66
CA ILE A 241 -5.46 -18.77 -1.98
C ILE A 241 -4.72 -18.60 -0.65
N PHE A 242 -5.42 -18.89 0.45
CA PHE A 242 -4.86 -18.95 1.80
C PHE A 242 -4.82 -20.39 2.29
N GLN A 243 -3.95 -20.64 3.24
CA GLN A 243 -3.97 -21.83 4.09
C GLN A 243 -4.75 -21.54 5.38
N CYS A 244 -5.22 -22.57 6.08
CA CYS A 244 -5.71 -22.39 7.43
C CYS A 244 -4.64 -21.74 8.30
N PRO A 245 -5.01 -20.76 9.15
CA PRO A 245 -4.09 -20.14 10.09
C PRO A 245 -3.42 -21.18 10.99
N THR A 246 -2.16 -20.95 11.31
CA THR A 246 -1.38 -21.69 12.29
C THR A 246 -1.05 -20.78 13.46
N GLU A 247 -0.37 -21.29 14.50
CA GLU A 247 0.16 -20.48 15.62
C GLU A 247 1.05 -19.32 15.11
N LYS A 248 1.75 -19.50 13.97
CA LYS A 248 2.59 -18.48 13.33
C LYS A 248 1.81 -17.43 12.51
N GLY A 249 0.48 -17.58 12.36
CA GLY A 249 -0.39 -16.65 11.61
C GLY A 249 -1.12 -17.30 10.44
N LYS A 250 -1.54 -16.47 9.46
CA LYS A 250 -2.42 -16.86 8.34
C LYS A 250 -1.82 -17.83 7.31
N GLY A 251 -0.58 -18.25 7.46
CA GLY A 251 0.15 -19.05 6.49
C GLY A 251 0.54 -18.26 5.22
N VAL A 252 1.25 -18.92 4.32
CA VAL A 252 1.68 -18.36 3.04
C VAL A 252 0.52 -18.39 2.06
N LEU A 253 0.25 -17.24 1.45
CA LEU A 253 -0.75 -17.13 0.37
C LEU A 253 -0.11 -17.28 -1.02
N VAL A 254 -0.93 -17.68 -1.99
CA VAL A 254 -0.63 -17.64 -3.42
C VAL A 254 -1.75 -16.88 -4.11
N SER A 255 -1.42 -15.84 -4.88
CA SER A 255 -2.42 -15.01 -5.56
C SER A 255 -1.86 -14.41 -6.85
N GLN A 256 -2.74 -14.12 -7.79
CA GLN A 256 -2.39 -13.17 -8.85
C GLN A 256 -2.39 -11.73 -8.32
N THR A 257 -1.60 -10.87 -8.93
CA THR A 257 -1.73 -9.41 -8.77
C THR A 257 -2.71 -8.83 -9.80
N VAL A 258 -3.21 -7.60 -9.59
CA VAL A 258 -4.11 -6.95 -10.58
C VAL A 258 -3.47 -6.84 -11.96
N HIS A 259 -2.15 -6.84 -12.04
CA HIS A 259 -1.37 -6.73 -13.29
C HIS A 259 -0.96 -8.08 -13.88
N GLY A 260 -1.39 -9.20 -13.26
CA GLY A 260 -1.23 -10.55 -13.80
C GLY A 260 0.06 -11.28 -13.39
N ASN A 261 0.87 -10.74 -12.50
CA ASN A 261 1.98 -11.48 -11.88
C ASN A 261 1.45 -12.45 -10.82
N LEU A 262 2.21 -13.50 -10.47
CA LEU A 262 1.96 -14.31 -9.30
C LEU A 262 2.74 -13.75 -8.10
N ILE A 263 2.06 -13.58 -6.95
CA ILE A 263 2.66 -13.23 -5.67
C ILE A 263 2.54 -14.39 -4.70
N ILE A 264 3.64 -14.67 -3.99
CA ILE A 264 3.73 -15.73 -3.00
C ILE A 264 4.33 -15.13 -1.73
N GLY A 265 3.79 -15.50 -0.58
CA GLY A 265 4.15 -14.96 0.74
C GLY A 265 2.91 -14.43 1.44
N PRO A 266 3.05 -13.75 2.57
CA PRO A 266 4.30 -13.59 3.31
C PRO A 266 4.55 -14.70 4.34
N ASN A 267 5.77 -14.77 4.85
CA ASN A 267 6.04 -15.32 6.17
C ASN A 267 5.81 -14.25 7.27
N ALA A 268 6.21 -14.53 8.52
CA ALA A 268 5.99 -13.61 9.63
C ALA A 268 7.10 -13.78 10.69
N ASN A 269 8.12 -12.93 10.61
CA ASN A 269 9.25 -12.92 11.53
C ASN A 269 9.33 -11.57 12.25
N GLU A 270 9.49 -11.58 13.57
CA GLU A 270 9.72 -10.36 14.34
C GLU A 270 11.12 -9.82 14.05
N VAL A 271 11.23 -8.50 13.94
CA VAL A 271 12.48 -7.77 13.73
C VAL A 271 12.50 -6.51 14.58
N GLU A 272 13.66 -6.23 15.20
CA GLU A 272 13.81 -5.04 16.05
C GLU A 272 13.98 -3.77 15.21
N ASP A 273 14.74 -3.87 14.11
CA ASP A 273 14.98 -2.75 13.22
C ASP A 273 13.74 -2.44 12.35
N ARG A 274 13.17 -1.27 12.57
CA ARG A 274 11.99 -0.77 11.83
C ARG A 274 12.31 -0.35 10.38
N GLU A 275 13.56 -0.43 9.96
CA GLU A 275 14.01 -0.20 8.58
C GLU A 275 14.52 -1.47 7.87
N ASP A 276 14.59 -2.62 8.57
CA ASP A 276 15.01 -3.89 7.94
C ASP A 276 13.97 -4.41 6.94
N LYS A 277 14.17 -4.06 5.69
CA LYS A 277 13.39 -4.50 4.53
C LYS A 277 14.15 -5.52 3.67
N SER A 278 15.20 -6.12 4.22
CA SER A 278 15.96 -7.18 3.56
C SER A 278 15.16 -8.46 3.42
N THR A 279 15.42 -9.24 2.39
CA THR A 279 14.96 -10.61 2.25
C THR A 279 16.07 -11.57 2.65
N THR A 280 15.71 -12.70 3.25
CA THR A 280 16.65 -13.74 3.70
C THR A 280 16.49 -15.01 2.87
N LYS A 281 17.57 -15.79 2.74
CA LYS A 281 17.51 -17.08 2.05
C LYS A 281 16.54 -18.03 2.75
N GLU A 282 16.55 -18.02 4.06
CA GLU A 282 15.72 -18.86 4.93
C GLU A 282 14.23 -18.48 4.76
N GLY A 283 13.88 -17.20 4.84
CA GLY A 283 12.52 -16.74 4.68
C GLY A 283 11.97 -16.95 3.27
N ILE A 284 12.79 -16.76 2.24
CA ILE A 284 12.39 -17.04 0.86
C ILE A 284 12.19 -18.55 0.64
N ASN A 285 13.03 -19.42 1.21
CA ASN A 285 12.84 -20.86 1.12
C ASN A 285 11.58 -21.30 1.89
N GLU A 286 11.31 -20.72 3.06
CA GLU A 286 10.10 -21.00 3.83
C GLU A 286 8.83 -20.73 3.00
N ILE A 287 8.70 -19.56 2.36
CA ILE A 287 7.51 -19.23 1.57
C ILE A 287 7.38 -20.11 0.32
N VAL A 288 8.49 -20.53 -0.29
CA VAL A 288 8.51 -21.48 -1.41
C VAL A 288 7.96 -22.84 -0.98
N GLU A 289 8.48 -23.41 0.10
CA GLU A 289 8.03 -24.74 0.57
C GLU A 289 6.57 -24.71 1.04
N GLN A 290 6.17 -23.70 1.79
CA GLN A 290 4.78 -23.59 2.24
C GLN A 290 3.79 -23.39 1.09
N SER A 291 4.14 -22.66 0.03
CA SER A 291 3.25 -22.44 -1.11
C SER A 291 2.92 -23.72 -1.88
N LYS A 292 3.84 -24.70 -1.93
CA LYS A 292 3.63 -26.00 -2.56
C LYS A 292 2.51 -26.82 -1.91
N ARG A 293 2.19 -26.54 -0.64
CA ARG A 293 1.06 -27.14 0.04
C ARG A 293 -0.28 -26.73 -0.59
N SER A 294 -0.36 -25.49 -1.08
CA SER A 294 -1.60 -24.92 -1.63
C SER A 294 -1.75 -25.18 -3.12
N ILE A 295 -0.70 -24.94 -3.90
CA ILE A 295 -0.74 -24.97 -5.37
C ILE A 295 0.34 -25.91 -5.89
N LYS A 296 -0.04 -26.76 -6.86
CA LYS A 296 0.87 -27.62 -7.59
C LYS A 296 1.67 -26.79 -8.62
N ASP A 297 2.81 -27.34 -9.02
CA ASP A 297 3.54 -27.00 -10.25
C ASP A 297 3.87 -25.50 -10.46
N ILE A 298 4.20 -24.78 -9.38
CA ILE A 298 4.71 -23.40 -9.49
C ILE A 298 6.14 -23.43 -10.07
N ASP A 299 6.36 -22.78 -11.23
CA ASP A 299 7.71 -22.66 -11.79
C ASP A 299 8.49 -21.48 -11.17
N PHE A 300 9.17 -21.74 -10.05
CA PHE A 300 9.96 -20.73 -9.35
C PHE A 300 11.14 -20.16 -10.14
N ARG A 301 11.57 -20.79 -11.28
CA ARG A 301 12.59 -20.23 -12.18
C ARG A 301 12.12 -18.94 -12.84
N LYS A 302 10.81 -18.71 -12.87
CA LYS A 302 10.16 -17.48 -13.36
C LYS A 302 10.06 -16.37 -12.33
N THR A 303 10.75 -16.49 -11.19
CA THR A 303 10.85 -15.40 -10.24
C THR A 303 11.52 -14.19 -10.88
N ILE A 304 10.91 -13.01 -10.73
CA ILE A 304 11.44 -11.74 -11.22
C ILE A 304 12.00 -10.86 -10.12
N THR A 305 11.44 -10.95 -8.90
CA THR A 305 11.93 -10.20 -7.75
C THR A 305 11.43 -10.79 -6.43
N SER A 306 12.10 -10.43 -5.34
CA SER A 306 11.65 -10.63 -3.96
C SER A 306 11.65 -9.30 -3.24
N PHE A 307 10.82 -9.18 -2.20
CA PHE A 307 10.77 -7.98 -1.36
C PHE A 307 10.27 -8.36 0.04
N ALA A 308 10.47 -7.45 1.00
CA ALA A 308 9.93 -7.57 2.34
C ALA A 308 9.14 -6.33 2.75
N GLY A 309 8.18 -6.50 3.63
CA GLY A 309 7.39 -5.44 4.23
C GLY A 309 7.24 -5.60 5.73
N LEU A 310 7.22 -4.49 6.44
CA LEU A 310 7.09 -4.45 7.89
C LEU A 310 5.65 -4.16 8.29
N ARG A 311 5.06 -5.01 9.13
CA ARG A 311 3.75 -4.80 9.74
C ARG A 311 3.89 -4.02 11.04
N ALA A 312 3.03 -3.05 11.26
CA ALA A 312 2.91 -2.30 12.51
C ALA A 312 2.01 -3.07 13.49
N THR A 313 2.53 -4.11 14.12
CA THR A 313 1.75 -4.98 15.02
C THR A 313 1.64 -4.34 16.40
N PRO A 314 0.45 -3.95 16.86
CA PRO A 314 0.27 -3.38 18.19
C PRO A 314 0.18 -4.48 19.25
N ASP A 315 0.66 -4.20 20.46
CA ASP A 315 0.53 -5.05 21.63
C ASP A 315 -0.93 -5.22 22.12
N THR A 316 -1.81 -4.29 21.76
CA THR A 316 -3.26 -4.35 22.06
C THR A 316 -4.02 -5.42 21.27
N GLY A 317 -3.44 -5.93 20.17
CA GLY A 317 -4.07 -6.91 19.28
C GLY A 317 -5.13 -6.36 18.32
N ASP A 318 -5.57 -5.09 18.46
CA ASP A 318 -6.55 -4.41 17.59
C ASP A 318 -5.98 -3.07 17.09
N PHE A 319 -6.65 -2.42 16.15
CA PHE A 319 -6.27 -1.09 15.69
C PHE A 319 -6.35 -0.06 16.83
N CYS A 320 -5.32 0.76 16.97
CA CYS A 320 -5.21 1.81 17.97
C CYS A 320 -5.71 3.15 17.39
N ILE A 321 -7.04 3.30 17.27
CA ILE A 321 -7.68 4.48 16.68
C ILE A 321 -8.52 5.16 17.77
N PHE A 322 -8.03 6.30 18.29
CA PHE A 322 -8.68 7.02 19.38
C PHE A 322 -8.15 8.45 19.53
N ALA A 323 -8.94 9.34 20.10
CA ALA A 323 -8.48 10.64 20.57
C ALA A 323 -7.62 10.49 21.83
N SER A 324 -6.47 11.17 21.89
CA SER A 324 -5.57 11.11 23.03
C SER A 324 -6.23 11.71 24.30
N LYS A 325 -6.10 11.01 25.41
CA LYS A 325 -6.53 11.51 26.73
C LYS A 325 -5.54 12.50 27.34
N ILE A 326 -4.32 12.56 26.81
CA ILE A 326 -3.21 13.39 27.33
C ILE A 326 -3.20 14.74 26.61
N ALA A 327 -3.37 14.73 25.29
CA ALA A 327 -3.35 15.94 24.48
C ALA A 327 -4.65 16.05 23.67
N LYS A 328 -5.57 16.90 24.10
CA LYS A 328 -6.81 17.18 23.36
C LYS A 328 -6.50 17.56 21.91
N ASN A 329 -7.32 17.10 20.97
CA ASN A 329 -7.18 17.30 19.52
C ASN A 329 -6.00 16.54 18.89
N PHE A 330 -5.41 15.55 19.58
CA PHE A 330 -4.46 14.62 19.01
C PHE A 330 -5.14 13.26 18.81
N ILE A 331 -5.18 12.78 17.56
CA ILE A 331 -5.83 11.53 17.19
C ILE A 331 -4.78 10.51 16.79
N ASN A 332 -4.74 9.38 17.50
CA ASN A 332 -3.92 8.23 17.12
C ASN A 332 -4.64 7.38 16.07
N VAL A 333 -3.89 6.96 15.06
CA VAL A 333 -4.28 5.98 14.05
C VAL A 333 -3.10 5.00 13.87
N GLY A 334 -2.80 4.29 14.96
CA GLY A 334 -1.65 3.40 15.09
C GLY A 334 -2.04 1.93 15.02
N GLY A 335 -1.03 1.05 14.97
CA GLY A 335 -1.22 -0.40 14.97
C GLY A 335 -1.96 -0.92 13.74
N ILE A 336 -1.86 -0.21 12.61
CA ILE A 336 -2.59 -0.57 11.39
C ILE A 336 -1.78 -1.59 10.59
N GLU A 337 -1.92 -2.86 10.98
CA GLU A 337 -1.47 -4.02 10.23
C GLU A 337 -2.59 -4.60 9.33
N SER A 338 -2.52 -5.88 8.89
CA SER A 338 -3.65 -6.53 8.21
C SER A 338 -4.88 -6.59 9.13
N PRO A 339 -6.04 -6.18 8.64
CA PRO A 339 -6.45 -5.85 7.27
C PRO A 339 -6.42 -4.34 6.88
N GLY A 340 -5.42 -3.59 7.30
CA GLY A 340 -5.35 -2.12 7.16
C GLY A 340 -5.53 -1.58 5.73
N LEU A 341 -5.05 -2.29 4.70
CA LEU A 341 -5.20 -1.84 3.31
C LEU A 341 -6.70 -1.71 2.95
N VAL A 342 -7.48 -2.76 3.16
CA VAL A 342 -8.92 -2.74 2.87
C VAL A 342 -9.67 -1.82 3.83
N SER A 343 -9.23 -1.71 5.08
CA SER A 343 -9.87 -0.87 6.10
C SER A 343 -9.62 0.63 5.88
N SER A 344 -8.62 1.02 5.08
CA SER A 344 -8.16 2.42 4.99
C SER A 344 -9.28 3.45 4.69
N PRO A 345 -10.25 3.23 3.77
CA PRO A 345 -11.33 4.19 3.57
C PRO A 345 -12.31 4.24 4.76
N ALA A 346 -12.58 3.10 5.41
CA ALA A 346 -13.42 3.07 6.59
C ALA A 346 -12.73 3.67 7.82
N ILE A 347 -11.40 3.52 7.94
CA ILE A 347 -10.60 4.22 8.95
C ILE A 347 -10.75 5.74 8.77
N ALA A 348 -10.72 6.22 7.53
CA ALA A 348 -10.88 7.64 7.24
C ALA A 348 -12.26 8.16 7.66
N GLU A 349 -13.36 7.43 7.36
CA GLU A 349 -14.71 7.75 7.86
C GLU A 349 -14.75 7.77 9.40
N TYR A 350 -14.12 6.80 10.05
CA TYR A 350 -14.10 6.69 11.50
C TYR A 350 -13.31 7.83 12.18
N VAL A 351 -12.18 8.25 11.59
CA VAL A 351 -11.41 9.40 12.07
C VAL A 351 -12.21 10.70 11.95
N VAL A 352 -12.97 10.89 10.88
CA VAL A 352 -13.89 12.04 10.74
C VAL A 352 -14.93 12.05 11.86
N GLN A 353 -15.46 10.88 12.25
CA GLN A 353 -16.38 10.80 13.38
C GLN A 353 -15.71 11.21 14.69
N ILE A 354 -14.50 10.71 14.98
CA ILE A 354 -13.74 11.11 16.18
C ILE A 354 -13.50 12.62 16.19
N LEU A 355 -13.11 13.23 15.08
CA LEU A 355 -12.88 14.67 14.99
C LEU A 355 -14.13 15.49 15.29
N LYS A 356 -15.31 15.02 14.86
CA LYS A 356 -16.61 15.64 15.22
C LYS A 356 -16.87 15.56 16.74
N GLU A 357 -16.61 14.40 17.33
CA GLU A 357 -16.76 14.17 18.77
C GLU A 357 -15.79 15.04 19.59
N GLU A 358 -14.59 15.31 19.05
CA GLU A 358 -13.61 16.25 19.64
C GLU A 358 -13.96 17.74 19.38
N GLY A 359 -15.05 18.03 18.69
CA GLY A 359 -15.57 19.40 18.50
C GLY A 359 -15.04 20.11 17.25
N LEU A 360 -14.47 19.40 16.28
CA LEU A 360 -14.13 19.99 14.99
C LEU A 360 -15.40 20.29 14.19
N ASP A 361 -15.60 21.57 13.83
CA ASP A 361 -16.68 21.97 12.94
C ASP A 361 -16.35 21.58 11.48
N LEU A 362 -17.20 20.74 10.89
CA LEU A 362 -17.02 20.21 9.54
C LEU A 362 -18.03 20.81 8.58
N ILE A 363 -17.61 21.84 7.88
CA ILE A 363 -18.40 22.52 6.84
C ILE A 363 -18.09 21.87 5.50
N ASP A 364 -19.11 21.38 4.80
CA ASP A 364 -18.94 20.73 3.49
C ASP A 364 -18.23 21.61 2.46
N ASN A 365 -17.26 21.04 1.77
CA ASN A 365 -16.62 21.65 0.61
C ASN A 365 -17.45 21.36 -0.65
N LYS A 366 -18.22 22.32 -1.11
CA LYS A 366 -19.07 22.17 -2.30
C LYS A 366 -18.28 21.99 -3.60
N ASP A 367 -17.00 22.34 -3.60
CA ASP A 367 -16.10 22.21 -4.75
C ASP A 367 -15.35 20.87 -4.75
N PHE A 368 -15.62 19.99 -3.78
CA PHE A 368 -14.99 18.67 -3.71
C PHE A 368 -15.28 17.84 -4.96
N ASN A 369 -14.20 17.42 -5.65
CA ASN A 369 -14.30 16.54 -6.80
C ASN A 369 -13.76 15.14 -6.45
N PRO A 370 -14.61 14.10 -6.36
CA PRO A 370 -14.19 12.74 -6.05
C PRO A 370 -13.38 12.09 -7.18
N ILE A 371 -13.49 12.60 -8.40
CA ILE A 371 -12.96 11.94 -9.61
C ILE A 371 -11.50 12.32 -9.84
N ARG A 372 -10.64 11.31 -9.87
CA ARG A 372 -9.25 11.47 -10.29
C ARG A 372 -9.15 11.44 -11.82
N LYS A 373 -8.66 12.53 -12.41
CA LYS A 373 -8.36 12.56 -13.85
C LYS A 373 -7.07 11.79 -14.13
N LYS A 374 -7.18 10.55 -14.61
CA LYS A 374 -6.06 9.73 -15.08
C LYS A 374 -6.34 9.22 -16.49
N GLY A 375 -5.38 9.36 -17.39
CA GLY A 375 -5.46 8.75 -18.73
C GLY A 375 -5.46 7.22 -18.66
N LYS A 376 -6.10 6.58 -19.64
CA LYS A 376 -6.02 5.13 -19.86
C LYS A 376 -4.56 4.75 -20.16
N PRO A 377 -4.00 3.68 -19.55
CA PRO A 377 -2.66 3.23 -19.89
C PRO A 377 -2.50 2.97 -21.39
N PHE A 378 -1.41 3.44 -21.99
CA PHE A 378 -1.16 3.29 -23.43
C PHE A 378 -1.24 1.82 -23.89
N SER A 379 -0.78 0.90 -23.05
CA SER A 379 -0.86 -0.55 -23.33
C SER A 379 -2.29 -1.07 -23.47
N HIS A 380 -3.28 -0.41 -22.85
CA HIS A 380 -4.70 -0.80 -22.88
C HIS A 380 -5.53 -0.05 -23.93
N MET A 381 -4.92 0.90 -24.66
CA MET A 381 -5.60 1.68 -25.70
C MET A 381 -5.76 0.88 -26.99
N THR A 382 -6.82 1.18 -27.75
CA THR A 382 -6.98 0.69 -29.13
C THR A 382 -5.95 1.33 -30.08
N LYS A 383 -5.85 0.85 -31.31
CA LYS A 383 -4.93 1.45 -32.30
C LYS A 383 -5.32 2.91 -32.62
N GLU A 384 -6.61 3.17 -32.69
CA GLU A 384 -7.18 4.49 -32.97
C GLU A 384 -6.88 5.46 -31.82
N GLU A 385 -7.17 5.05 -30.56
CA GLU A 385 -6.85 5.84 -29.37
C GLU A 385 -5.35 6.17 -29.29
N LYS A 386 -4.47 5.19 -29.58
CA LYS A 386 -3.01 5.40 -29.65
C LYS A 386 -2.63 6.41 -30.73
N SER A 387 -3.21 6.28 -31.91
CA SER A 387 -2.93 7.18 -33.03
C SER A 387 -3.33 8.62 -32.71
N GLU A 388 -4.52 8.83 -32.12
CA GLU A 388 -4.98 10.15 -31.71
C GLU A 388 -4.11 10.75 -30.60
N LEU A 389 -3.69 9.95 -29.63
CA LEU A 389 -2.82 10.41 -28.54
C LEU A 389 -1.44 10.81 -29.08
N ILE A 390 -0.87 10.01 -29.99
CA ILE A 390 0.41 10.27 -30.63
C ILE A 390 0.37 11.56 -31.47
N LYS A 391 -0.75 11.86 -32.16
CA LYS A 391 -0.90 13.13 -32.91
C LYS A 391 -0.88 14.35 -31.98
N LYS A 392 -1.38 14.21 -30.74
CA LYS A 392 -1.41 15.28 -29.73
C LYS A 392 -0.07 15.48 -29.05
N ASP A 393 0.69 14.40 -28.84
CA ASP A 393 1.96 14.42 -28.13
C ASP A 393 2.92 13.33 -28.63
N ASP A 394 3.98 13.77 -29.28
CA ASP A 394 5.00 12.91 -29.90
C ASP A 394 5.77 12.02 -28.89
N ARG A 395 5.75 12.37 -27.60
CA ARG A 395 6.38 11.57 -26.54
C ARG A 395 5.74 10.19 -26.41
N TYR A 396 4.47 10.03 -26.79
CA TYR A 396 3.77 8.73 -26.82
C TYR A 396 4.22 7.80 -27.95
N LYS A 397 5.02 8.26 -28.93
CA LYS A 397 5.67 7.41 -29.95
C LYS A 397 6.82 6.59 -29.38
N LYS A 398 7.44 7.04 -28.27
CA LYS A 398 8.68 6.49 -27.74
C LYS A 398 8.37 5.49 -26.63
N ILE A 399 8.52 4.20 -26.90
CA ILE A 399 8.43 3.13 -25.90
C ILE A 399 9.72 3.09 -25.08
N ILE A 400 9.64 3.42 -23.81
CA ILE A 400 10.77 3.40 -22.86
C ILE A 400 10.88 2.03 -22.20
N CYS A 401 9.79 1.48 -21.70
CA CYS A 401 9.78 0.14 -21.09
C CYS A 401 9.07 -0.86 -22.00
N ARG A 402 9.81 -1.79 -22.61
CA ARG A 402 9.24 -2.82 -23.50
C ARG A 402 8.48 -3.90 -22.74
N CYS A 403 8.93 -4.27 -21.54
CA CYS A 403 8.30 -5.32 -20.73
C CYS A 403 6.86 -4.96 -20.30
N GLU A 404 6.63 -3.70 -19.95
CA GLU A 404 5.34 -3.18 -19.47
C GLU A 404 4.66 -2.27 -20.53
N ASN A 405 5.31 -2.09 -21.70
CA ASN A 405 4.81 -1.27 -22.80
C ASN A 405 4.49 0.17 -22.39
N VAL A 406 5.44 0.84 -21.70
CA VAL A 406 5.30 2.20 -21.19
C VAL A 406 6.03 3.19 -22.08
N THR A 407 5.35 4.29 -22.40
CA THR A 407 5.85 5.38 -23.27
C THR A 407 6.55 6.48 -22.47
N GLU A 408 7.32 7.33 -23.15
CA GLU A 408 7.89 8.55 -22.55
C GLU A 408 6.78 9.49 -22.08
N GLY A 409 5.68 9.65 -22.83
CA GLY A 409 4.55 10.50 -22.46
C GLY A 409 3.93 10.08 -21.13
N GLU A 410 3.70 8.78 -20.90
CA GLU A 410 3.18 8.30 -19.61
C GLU A 410 4.13 8.59 -18.42
N ILE A 411 5.45 8.52 -18.65
CA ILE A 411 6.45 8.82 -17.60
C ILE A 411 6.41 10.32 -17.28
N VAL A 412 6.39 11.17 -18.29
CA VAL A 412 6.32 12.63 -18.11
C VAL A 412 5.02 13.03 -17.41
N ASP A 413 3.89 12.45 -17.79
CA ASP A 413 2.63 12.65 -17.09
C ASP A 413 2.73 12.26 -15.61
N ALA A 414 3.35 11.11 -15.31
CA ALA A 414 3.52 10.64 -13.92
C ALA A 414 4.41 11.57 -13.07
N ILE A 415 5.34 12.31 -13.69
CA ILE A 415 6.20 13.28 -13.01
C ILE A 415 5.45 14.60 -12.75
N ASN A 416 4.61 15.03 -13.70
CA ASN A 416 3.97 16.34 -13.66
C ASN A 416 2.56 16.38 -13.01
N ARG A 417 2.06 15.24 -12.51
CA ARG A 417 0.77 15.17 -11.77
C ARG A 417 0.87 15.83 -10.38
N PRO A 418 -0.27 16.16 -9.73
CA PRO A 418 -0.27 16.80 -8.40
C PRO A 418 0.55 16.05 -7.35
N CYS A 419 0.52 14.72 -7.33
CA CYS A 419 1.41 13.87 -6.54
C CYS A 419 2.48 13.26 -7.47
N GLY A 420 3.28 14.10 -8.11
CA GLY A 420 4.22 13.70 -9.16
C GLY A 420 5.36 12.82 -8.64
N ALA A 421 5.89 11.95 -9.52
CA ALA A 421 7.06 11.14 -9.22
C ALA A 421 8.33 12.00 -9.08
N ARG A 422 9.16 11.66 -8.09
CA ARG A 422 10.44 12.33 -7.82
C ARG A 422 11.64 11.38 -7.90
N THR A 423 11.39 10.07 -7.94
CA THR A 423 12.40 9.02 -7.93
C THR A 423 12.14 7.99 -9.04
N VAL A 424 13.13 7.16 -9.36
CA VAL A 424 12.97 6.07 -10.34
C VAL A 424 11.85 5.12 -9.92
N ASP A 425 11.79 4.73 -8.65
CA ASP A 425 10.73 3.87 -8.13
C ASP A 425 9.41 4.63 -7.92
N GLY A 426 9.45 5.96 -7.79
CA GLY A 426 8.27 6.81 -7.86
C GLY A 426 7.57 6.71 -9.22
N VAL A 427 8.33 6.75 -10.32
CA VAL A 427 7.82 6.50 -11.68
C VAL A 427 7.32 5.07 -11.81
N LYS A 428 8.10 4.08 -11.33
CA LYS A 428 7.76 2.66 -11.34
C LYS A 428 6.42 2.39 -10.65
N ARG A 429 6.16 3.01 -9.49
CA ARG A 429 4.89 2.85 -8.75
C ARG A 429 3.68 3.47 -9.45
N ARG A 430 3.86 4.47 -10.33
CA ARG A 430 2.76 5.16 -11.03
C ARG A 430 2.42 4.55 -12.39
N VAL A 431 3.45 4.24 -13.20
CA VAL A 431 3.28 3.81 -14.59
C VAL A 431 4.09 2.55 -14.98
N ARG A 432 4.73 1.88 -14.01
CA ARG A 432 5.29 0.53 -14.08
C ARG A 432 6.61 0.29 -14.84
N PRO A 433 7.39 1.25 -15.38
CA PRO A 433 8.69 0.90 -15.93
C PRO A 433 9.56 0.28 -14.83
N GLY A 434 10.25 -0.81 -15.15
CA GLY A 434 11.05 -1.56 -14.16
C GLY A 434 10.29 -2.67 -13.41
N MET A 435 8.98 -2.89 -13.66
CA MET A 435 8.20 -3.97 -13.04
C MET A 435 8.28 -5.32 -13.79
N GLY A 436 8.79 -5.32 -15.02
CA GLY A 436 8.90 -6.54 -15.82
C GLY A 436 10.20 -7.32 -15.56
N ARG A 437 10.44 -8.38 -16.31
CA ARG A 437 11.54 -9.36 -16.12
C ARG A 437 12.92 -8.76 -15.94
N CYS A 438 13.26 -7.67 -16.66
CA CYS A 438 14.59 -7.06 -16.57
C CYS A 438 14.75 -6.11 -15.36
N GLN A 439 13.70 -5.87 -14.57
CA GLN A 439 13.71 -5.05 -13.35
C GLN A 439 14.40 -3.68 -13.52
N GLY A 440 14.18 -3.03 -14.68
CA GLY A 440 14.73 -1.72 -15.00
C GLY A 440 16.06 -1.72 -15.74
N GLY A 441 16.68 -2.89 -16.00
CA GLY A 441 17.98 -2.99 -16.65
C GLY A 441 18.10 -2.28 -18.00
N PHE A 442 17.00 -2.20 -18.78
CA PHE A 442 16.95 -1.46 -20.04
C PHE A 442 16.30 -0.08 -19.94
N CYS A 443 15.22 0.06 -19.18
CA CYS A 443 14.51 1.33 -19.11
C CYS A 443 15.05 2.28 -18.02
N GLY A 444 15.78 1.78 -17.01
CA GLY A 444 16.30 2.58 -15.90
C GLY A 444 17.06 3.83 -16.33
N PRO A 445 18.11 3.73 -17.17
CA PRO A 445 18.85 4.91 -17.63
C PRO A 445 17.96 5.95 -18.31
N ARG A 446 17.00 5.52 -19.13
CA ARG A 446 16.06 6.43 -19.78
C ARG A 446 15.11 7.11 -18.81
N VAL A 447 14.65 6.38 -17.80
CA VAL A 447 13.80 6.97 -16.73
C VAL A 447 14.58 8.02 -15.95
N ILE A 448 15.86 7.79 -15.66
CA ILE A 448 16.75 8.75 -14.99
C ILE A 448 16.92 10.03 -15.83
N GLU A 449 17.20 9.88 -17.15
CA GLU A 449 17.31 11.00 -18.10
C GLU A 449 16.01 11.84 -18.13
N ILE A 450 14.85 11.18 -18.19
CA ILE A 450 13.55 11.86 -18.20
C ILE A 450 13.31 12.59 -16.86
N LEU A 451 13.57 11.93 -15.72
CA LEU A 451 13.44 12.57 -14.40
C LEU A 451 14.34 13.80 -14.28
N SER A 452 15.61 13.68 -14.67
CA SER A 452 16.56 14.79 -14.65
C SER A 452 16.07 15.98 -15.47
N ARG A 453 15.58 15.73 -16.67
CA ARG A 453 15.06 16.76 -17.57
C ARG A 453 13.78 17.42 -17.01
N GLU A 454 12.80 16.63 -16.58
CA GLU A 454 11.49 17.14 -16.15
C GLU A 454 11.56 17.84 -14.78
N LEU A 455 12.46 17.40 -13.90
CA LEU A 455 12.65 18.01 -12.58
C LEU A 455 13.73 19.11 -12.57
N ASN A 456 14.47 19.25 -13.68
CA ASN A 456 15.59 20.18 -13.84
C ASN A 456 16.65 20.02 -12.73
N ILE A 457 17.04 18.78 -12.45
CA ILE A 457 18.09 18.42 -11.49
C ILE A 457 19.17 17.56 -12.15
N PRO A 458 20.42 17.58 -11.70
CA PRO A 458 21.48 16.74 -12.23
C PRO A 458 21.15 15.25 -12.18
N VAL A 459 21.67 14.49 -13.14
CA VAL A 459 21.47 13.02 -13.21
C VAL A 459 21.98 12.34 -11.93
N GLU A 460 23.08 12.85 -11.36
CA GLU A 460 23.72 12.38 -10.14
C GLU A 460 22.85 12.57 -8.87
N ASP A 461 21.83 13.45 -8.94
CA ASP A 461 20.93 13.72 -7.83
C ASP A 461 19.61 12.96 -7.94
N ILE A 462 19.41 12.21 -9.02
CA ILE A 462 18.25 11.34 -9.17
C ILE A 462 18.37 10.14 -8.23
N LEU A 463 17.38 10.02 -7.33
CA LEU A 463 17.31 8.92 -6.38
C LEU A 463 16.61 7.69 -6.98
N LYS A 464 17.03 6.50 -6.54
CA LYS A 464 16.35 5.25 -6.87
C LYS A 464 14.97 5.18 -6.22
N ASP A 465 14.90 5.43 -4.89
CA ASP A 465 13.65 5.33 -4.11
C ASP A 465 13.63 6.28 -2.89
N TYR A 466 14.53 6.14 -1.94
CA TYR A 466 14.60 6.91 -0.68
C TYR A 466 15.90 7.72 -0.61
N GLU A 467 16.04 8.54 0.42
CA GLU A 467 17.26 9.34 0.63
C GLU A 467 18.54 8.50 0.53
N ASN A 468 19.58 9.08 -0.02
CA ASN A 468 20.88 8.44 -0.25
C ASN A 468 20.87 7.23 -1.22
N SER A 469 19.76 6.94 -1.91
CA SER A 469 19.69 5.87 -2.91
C SER A 469 20.09 6.34 -4.31
N LYS A 470 21.24 7.06 -4.44
CA LYS A 470 21.76 7.52 -5.73
C LYS A 470 22.07 6.34 -6.65
N VAL A 471 21.69 6.44 -7.94
CA VAL A 471 22.00 5.44 -8.96
C VAL A 471 23.30 5.78 -9.68
N VAL A 472 23.56 7.07 -9.86
CA VAL A 472 24.78 7.60 -10.49
C VAL A 472 25.58 8.33 -9.42
N VAL A 473 26.81 7.90 -9.19
CA VAL A 473 27.67 8.45 -8.13
C VAL A 473 28.62 9.55 -8.62
N GLY A 474 28.77 9.74 -9.92
CA GLY A 474 29.58 10.78 -10.53
C GLY A 474 29.94 10.49 -11.98
N LYS A 475 30.66 11.40 -12.61
CA LYS A 475 31.14 11.26 -13.99
C LYS A 475 32.55 10.66 -14.02
N VAL A 476 32.76 9.64 -14.82
CA VAL A 476 34.07 8.93 -14.92
C VAL A 476 35.26 9.88 -15.21
N LYS A 477 35.04 10.95 -15.96
CA LYS A 477 36.10 11.93 -16.26
C LYS A 477 36.48 12.84 -15.10
N GLU A 478 35.57 13.04 -14.14
CA GLU A 478 35.77 13.86 -12.95
C GLU A 478 36.37 13.05 -11.79
N MET A 479 36.18 11.73 -11.80
CA MET A 479 36.72 10.81 -10.77
C MET A 479 38.20 10.48 -10.90
N ARG A 480 38.94 11.04 -11.86
CA ARG A 480 40.38 10.75 -12.07
C ARG A 480 41.31 11.43 -11.09
N GLY A 481 40.84 12.15 -10.08
CA GLY A 481 41.66 12.86 -9.11
C GLY A 481 41.57 12.37 -7.66
N ASP A 482 40.48 11.68 -7.29
CA ASP A 482 40.29 11.25 -5.90
C ASP A 482 40.17 9.73 -5.86
N THR A 483 41.01 9.09 -5.07
CA THR A 483 40.90 7.67 -4.68
C THR A 483 39.57 7.47 -3.97
N VAL A 484 38.62 6.86 -4.64
CA VAL A 484 37.39 6.40 -3.99
C VAL A 484 37.78 5.18 -3.12
N GLU A 485 37.86 5.37 -1.84
CA GLU A 485 37.76 4.25 -0.89
C GLU A 485 36.35 3.64 -1.01
N ILE A 486 36.30 2.39 -1.48
CA ILE A 486 35.07 1.58 -1.62
C ILE A 486 34.81 0.90 -0.27
#